data_31cd7a386302efbe6db7dce1066f5dce
#
_entry.id   31cd7a386302efbe6db7dce1066f5dce
#
_cell.length_a   1.000
_cell.length_b   1.000
_cell.length_c   1.000
_cell.angle_alpha   90.00
_cell.angle_beta   90.00
_cell.angle_gamma   90.00
#
_symmetry.space_group_name_H-M   'P 1'
#
loop_
_entity.id
_entity.type
_entity.pdbx_description
1 polymer ?
#
loop_
_entity_poly.entity_id
_entity_poly.type
_entity_poly.pdbx_seq_one_letter_code
_entity_poly.pdbx_strand_id
1 'polypeptide(L)'
;GVTFLGGVFPKVIHDNNIYEDAIVLNTLFDVESMYVVREISKKEYTIPFISFEETNYTLFTYVDGLTSHISHYLSSLYQSYGMQINYFGGGAGSLTLKQMPCVFSNDGFFEDAAVVAIMKRKSSIGVKHGWNKIDGPFIITKAEGNTIQEINWKPSFEVYKAVVQGHSGREFTNDNFFEIAKAFPFGIIKDDAESVV
;
A
#
# COMPACT_ATOMS: atom_id res chain seq x y z
N GLY A 1 22.71 -21.35 2.27
CA GLY A 1 21.74 -20.92 1.24
C GLY A 1 21.56 -19.42 1.28
N VAL A 2 20.98 -18.85 0.26
CA VAL A 2 20.62 -17.42 0.24
C VAL A 2 19.23 -17.28 0.83
N THR A 3 19.08 -16.33 1.76
CA THR A 3 17.75 -15.95 2.28
C THR A 3 17.15 -14.87 1.37
N PHE A 4 15.90 -15.01 1.02
CA PHE A 4 15.20 -14.06 0.17
C PHE A 4 13.75 -13.84 0.61
N LEU A 5 13.21 -12.72 0.26
CA LEU A 5 11.79 -12.40 0.32
C LEU A 5 11.40 -11.54 -0.88
N GLY A 6 10.12 -11.49 -1.19
CA GLY A 6 9.65 -10.69 -2.30
C GLY A 6 8.14 -10.60 -2.40
N GLY A 7 7.69 -9.90 -3.44
CA GLY A 7 6.30 -9.77 -3.81
C GLY A 7 6.09 -9.90 -5.31
N VAL A 8 4.90 -10.28 -5.70
CA VAL A 8 4.43 -10.31 -7.09
C VAL A 8 3.69 -8.99 -7.35
N PHE A 9 4.00 -8.37 -8.47
CA PHE A 9 3.42 -7.08 -8.86
C PHE A 9 2.96 -7.15 -10.32
N PRO A 10 1.97 -6.36 -10.72
CA PRO A 10 1.50 -6.33 -12.10
C PRO A 10 2.58 -5.95 -13.11
N LYS A 11 3.49 -5.09 -12.69
CA LYS A 11 4.61 -4.60 -13.51
C LYS A 11 5.79 -4.27 -12.61
N VAL A 12 6.97 -4.33 -13.16
CA VAL A 12 8.21 -3.91 -12.48
C VAL A 12 8.86 -2.76 -13.24
N ILE A 13 9.54 -1.89 -12.51
CA ILE A 13 10.25 -0.74 -13.07
C ILE A 13 11.74 -0.97 -12.89
N HIS A 14 12.48 -0.82 -13.97
CA HIS A 14 13.94 -0.82 -13.95
C HIS A 14 14.45 0.31 -14.84
N ASP A 15 15.28 1.16 -14.28
CA ASP A 15 15.64 2.44 -14.84
C ASP A 15 14.38 3.26 -15.21
N ASN A 16 14.23 3.67 -16.46
CA ASN A 16 13.08 4.44 -16.94
C ASN A 16 12.07 3.59 -17.73
N ASN A 17 12.15 2.27 -17.62
CA ASN A 17 11.28 1.35 -18.36
C ASN A 17 10.37 0.54 -17.42
N ILE A 18 9.21 0.20 -17.96
CA ILE A 18 8.21 -0.67 -17.29
C ILE A 18 8.23 -2.01 -18.00
N TYR A 19 8.30 -3.08 -17.23
CA TYR A 19 8.35 -4.45 -17.71
C TYR A 19 7.18 -5.26 -17.17
N GLU A 20 6.59 -6.07 -18.02
CA GLU A 20 5.74 -7.20 -17.68
C GLU A 20 6.58 -8.48 -17.76
N ASP A 21 6.20 -9.53 -17.07
CA ASP A 21 6.91 -10.83 -17.07
C ASP A 21 8.42 -10.72 -16.79
N ALA A 22 8.79 -9.91 -15.82
CA ALA A 22 10.18 -9.67 -15.43
C ALA A 22 10.40 -9.83 -13.93
N ILE A 23 11.65 -10.03 -13.55
CA ILE A 23 12.08 -10.13 -12.15
C ILE A 23 13.11 -9.03 -11.88
N VAL A 24 12.89 -8.28 -10.81
CA VAL A 24 13.89 -7.34 -10.26
C VAL A 24 14.47 -7.95 -8.99
N LEU A 25 15.77 -8.10 -8.93
CA LEU A 25 16.50 -8.62 -7.78
C LEU A 25 17.36 -7.50 -7.19
N ASN A 26 17.23 -7.33 -5.88
CA ASN A 26 18.06 -6.42 -5.11
C ASN A 26 18.76 -7.18 -3.96
N THR A 27 19.99 -6.83 -3.68
CA THR A 27 20.70 -7.33 -2.52
C THR A 27 20.49 -6.41 -1.34
N LEU A 28 19.95 -6.94 -0.25
CA LEU A 28 19.85 -6.22 1.01
C LEU A 28 21.08 -6.54 1.87
N PHE A 29 21.66 -5.51 2.46
CA PHE A 29 22.82 -5.62 3.36
C PHE A 29 22.40 -5.28 4.79
N ASP A 30 23.18 -5.78 5.75
CA ASP A 30 22.98 -5.52 7.18
C ASP A 30 21.57 -5.91 7.67
N VAL A 31 21.06 -7.02 7.13
CA VAL A 31 19.75 -7.57 7.52
C VAL A 31 19.91 -8.28 8.86
N GLU A 32 19.19 -7.79 9.87
CA GLU A 32 19.15 -8.38 11.21
C GLU A 32 18.03 -9.41 11.37
N SER A 33 16.91 -9.18 10.72
CA SER A 33 15.76 -10.09 10.84
C SER A 33 14.95 -10.12 9.57
N MET A 34 14.47 -11.33 9.25
CA MET A 34 13.46 -11.54 8.20
C MET A 34 12.39 -12.50 8.73
N TYR A 35 11.13 -12.19 8.48
CA TYR A 35 10.02 -13.04 8.92
C TYR A 35 8.78 -12.85 8.04
N VAL A 36 7.84 -13.77 8.17
CA VAL A 36 6.53 -13.72 7.50
C VAL A 36 5.45 -13.58 8.56
N VAL A 37 4.56 -12.60 8.37
CA VAL A 37 3.31 -12.47 9.13
C VAL A 37 2.19 -13.06 8.30
N ARG A 38 1.48 -14.04 8.82
CA ARG A 38 0.40 -14.74 8.13
C ARG A 38 -0.95 -14.44 8.75
N GLU A 39 -2.02 -14.67 7.99
CA GLU A 39 -3.40 -14.54 8.46
C GLU A 39 -3.72 -13.13 8.99
N ILE A 40 -3.24 -12.11 8.25
CA ILE A 40 -3.41 -10.69 8.64
C ILE A 40 -4.89 -10.34 8.81
N SER A 41 -5.77 -10.93 8.01
CA SER A 41 -7.21 -10.72 8.09
C SER A 41 -7.81 -11.15 9.42
N LYS A 42 -7.21 -12.13 10.11
CA LYS A 42 -7.67 -12.61 11.42
C LYS A 42 -7.26 -11.74 12.59
N LYS A 43 -6.25 -10.88 12.42
CA LYS A 43 -5.65 -10.03 13.47
C LYS A 43 -5.04 -10.81 14.66
N GLU A 44 -4.82 -12.11 14.50
CA GLU A 44 -4.31 -13.02 15.53
C GLU A 44 -2.86 -13.42 15.27
N TYR A 45 -2.03 -12.47 14.85
CA TYR A 45 -0.61 -12.66 14.60
C TYR A 45 0.24 -11.96 15.65
N THR A 46 1.48 -12.40 15.76
CA THR A 46 2.47 -11.80 16.66
C THR A 46 3.58 -11.15 15.82
N ILE A 47 3.89 -9.90 16.12
CA ILE A 47 5.09 -9.24 15.60
C ILE A 47 6.27 -9.65 16.49
N PRO A 48 7.36 -10.21 15.94
CA PRO A 48 8.54 -10.59 16.71
C PRO A 48 9.12 -9.40 17.48
N PHE A 49 9.52 -9.62 18.72
CA PHE A 49 10.23 -8.60 19.48
C PHE A 49 11.67 -8.46 18.95
N ILE A 50 12.07 -7.23 18.63
CA ILE A 50 13.43 -6.90 18.23
C ILE A 50 13.85 -5.67 19.03
N SER A 51 15.00 -5.77 19.68
CA SER A 51 15.59 -4.64 20.42
C SER A 51 16.48 -3.84 19.49
N PHE A 52 16.20 -2.56 19.37
CA PHE A 52 17.03 -1.63 18.60
C PHE A 52 18.01 -0.91 19.51
N GLU A 53 19.29 -1.09 19.25
CA GLU A 53 20.37 -0.44 20.01
C GLU A 53 20.61 1.01 19.59
N GLU A 54 20.18 1.35 18.36
CA GLU A 54 20.39 2.66 17.72
C GLU A 54 19.14 3.10 16.94
N THR A 55 19.14 4.33 16.43
CA THR A 55 18.04 4.89 15.63
C THR A 55 18.20 4.68 14.11
N ASN A 56 19.17 3.88 13.67
CA ASN A 56 19.53 3.71 12.26
C ASN A 56 18.98 2.41 11.67
N TYR A 57 17.72 2.11 11.95
CA TYR A 57 17.08 0.93 11.37
C TYR A 57 16.06 1.29 10.30
N THR A 58 15.90 0.38 9.39
CA THR A 58 14.89 0.45 8.34
C THR A 58 14.15 -0.87 8.26
N LEU A 59 12.82 -0.80 8.33
CA LEU A 59 11.93 -1.91 8.10
C LEU A 59 11.40 -1.83 6.67
N PHE A 60 11.59 -2.89 5.93
CA PHE A 60 11.01 -3.12 4.62
C PHE A 60 9.90 -4.17 4.71
N THR A 61 8.75 -3.93 4.07
CA THR A 61 7.66 -4.91 4.04
C THR A 61 6.91 -4.92 2.71
N TYR A 62 6.63 -6.13 2.19
CA TYR A 62 5.56 -6.33 1.22
C TYR A 62 4.39 -7.02 1.89
N VAL A 63 3.19 -6.49 1.68
CA VAL A 63 1.94 -7.04 2.20
C VAL A 63 1.03 -7.42 1.04
N ASP A 64 0.25 -8.48 1.18
CA ASP A 64 -0.83 -8.78 0.25
C ASP A 64 -1.80 -7.60 0.21
N GLY A 65 -1.85 -6.90 -0.93
CA GLY A 65 -2.63 -5.68 -1.10
C GLY A 65 -4.14 -5.88 -1.07
N LEU A 66 -4.61 -7.12 -1.15
CA LEU A 66 -6.03 -7.48 -1.09
C LEU A 66 -6.45 -8.03 0.27
N THR A 67 -5.52 -8.21 1.21
CA THR A 67 -5.89 -8.63 2.56
C THR A 67 -6.67 -7.55 3.28
N SER A 68 -7.63 -7.96 4.09
CA SER A 68 -8.32 -7.04 4.98
C SER A 68 -7.41 -6.66 6.17
N HIS A 69 -7.66 -5.49 6.77
CA HIS A 69 -6.98 -5.04 7.98
C HIS A 69 -5.48 -4.70 7.84
N ILE A 70 -5.02 -4.28 6.64
CA ILE A 70 -3.65 -3.78 6.43
C ILE A 70 -3.33 -2.66 7.43
N SER A 71 -4.26 -1.76 7.70
CA SER A 71 -4.08 -0.68 8.68
C SER A 71 -3.80 -1.19 10.09
N HIS A 72 -4.45 -2.29 10.49
CA HIS A 72 -4.18 -2.95 11.77
C HIS A 72 -2.75 -3.55 11.79
N TYR A 73 -2.35 -4.20 10.69
CA TYR A 73 -1.00 -4.74 10.54
C TYR A 73 0.06 -3.62 10.66
N LEU A 74 -0.10 -2.52 9.95
CA LEU A 74 0.82 -1.39 10.03
C LEU A 74 0.86 -0.80 11.45
N SER A 75 -0.30 -0.64 12.10
CA SER A 75 -0.37 -0.19 13.49
C SER A 75 0.36 -1.13 14.45
N SER A 76 0.27 -2.45 14.23
CA SER A 76 0.99 -3.44 15.03
C SER A 76 2.51 -3.33 14.87
N LEU A 77 3.02 -3.04 13.66
CA LEU A 77 4.42 -2.76 13.43
C LEU A 77 4.88 -1.50 14.19
N TYR A 78 4.11 -0.42 14.11
CA TYR A 78 4.42 0.83 14.83
C TYR A 78 4.36 0.65 16.35
N GLN A 79 3.43 -0.13 16.87
CA GLN A 79 3.35 -0.44 18.29
C GLN A 79 4.53 -1.29 18.78
N SER A 80 5.01 -2.22 17.94
CA SER A 80 6.12 -3.11 18.28
C SER A 80 7.49 -2.43 18.17
N TYR A 81 7.68 -1.55 17.20
CA TYR A 81 9.01 -1.02 16.86
C TYR A 81 9.14 0.49 17.00
N GLY A 82 8.04 1.20 17.26
CA GLY A 82 8.06 2.65 17.47
C GLY A 82 8.32 3.46 16.21
N MET A 83 8.52 4.76 16.39
CA MET A 83 8.74 5.72 15.29
C MET A 83 10.21 6.08 15.06
N GLN A 84 11.13 5.46 15.77
CA GLN A 84 12.56 5.73 15.66
C GLN A 84 13.23 5.04 14.47
N ILE A 85 12.51 4.17 13.77
CA ILE A 85 12.99 3.49 12.57
C ILE A 85 12.20 3.96 11.35
N ASN A 86 12.78 3.82 10.17
CA ASN A 86 12.09 4.10 8.93
C ASN A 86 11.29 2.87 8.46
N TYR A 87 10.11 3.11 7.91
CA TYR A 87 9.26 2.06 7.34
C TYR A 87 9.04 2.33 5.86
N PHE A 88 9.27 1.34 5.01
CA PHE A 88 8.90 1.43 3.60
C PHE A 88 8.48 0.06 3.06
N GLY A 89 7.73 0.08 1.97
CA GLY A 89 7.23 -1.13 1.34
C GLY A 89 6.04 -0.84 0.44
N GLY A 90 5.24 -1.87 0.19
CA GLY A 90 4.07 -1.73 -0.67
C GLY A 90 3.16 -2.94 -0.66
N GLY A 91 1.98 -2.78 -1.25
CA GLY A 91 1.04 -3.86 -1.49
C GLY A 91 1.49 -4.69 -2.70
N ALA A 92 1.62 -6.00 -2.52
CA ALA A 92 1.81 -6.98 -3.56
C ALA A 92 0.46 -7.48 -4.09
N GLY A 93 0.42 -8.01 -5.30
CA GLY A 93 -0.77 -8.57 -5.90
C GLY A 93 -0.85 -8.35 -7.41
N SER A 94 -1.99 -8.68 -7.99
CA SER A 94 -2.24 -8.56 -9.42
C SER A 94 -3.39 -7.59 -9.72
N LEU A 95 -3.45 -7.09 -10.96
CA LEU A 95 -4.56 -6.25 -11.44
C LEU A 95 -5.90 -7.00 -11.58
N THR A 96 -5.91 -8.32 -11.41
CA THR A 96 -7.15 -9.11 -11.47
C THR A 96 -8.07 -8.88 -10.26
N LEU A 97 -7.54 -8.26 -9.19
CA LEU A 97 -8.23 -8.05 -7.91
C LEU A 97 -8.75 -9.36 -7.29
N LYS A 98 -8.15 -10.49 -7.64
CA LYS A 98 -8.40 -11.78 -7.01
C LYS A 98 -7.27 -12.05 -6.02
N GLN A 99 -7.64 -12.37 -4.79
CA GLN A 99 -6.68 -12.78 -3.79
C GLN A 99 -6.03 -14.09 -4.20
N MET A 100 -4.71 -14.12 -4.13
CA MET A 100 -3.88 -15.26 -4.47
C MET A 100 -2.51 -15.07 -3.84
N PRO A 101 -1.72 -16.14 -3.65
CA PRO A 101 -0.36 -16.00 -3.10
C PRO A 101 0.47 -14.99 -3.90
N CYS A 102 0.87 -13.90 -3.23
CA CYS A 102 1.57 -12.78 -3.88
C CYS A 102 2.78 -12.26 -3.10
N VAL A 103 3.00 -12.70 -1.88
CA VAL A 103 4.25 -12.47 -1.15
C VAL A 103 4.96 -13.79 -0.92
N PHE A 104 6.29 -13.80 -0.86
CA PHE A 104 7.05 -15.02 -0.78
C PHE A 104 8.36 -14.88 0.02
N SER A 105 8.83 -16.01 0.55
CA SER A 105 10.14 -16.17 1.18
C SER A 105 10.72 -17.53 0.83
N ASN A 106 11.83 -17.94 1.48
CA ASN A 106 12.36 -19.29 1.36
C ASN A 106 11.34 -20.38 1.73
N ASP A 107 10.32 -20.05 2.53
CA ASP A 107 9.30 -20.99 3.00
C ASP A 107 8.14 -21.19 2.00
N GLY A 108 8.12 -20.42 0.91
CA GLY A 108 7.11 -20.54 -0.14
C GLY A 108 6.38 -19.23 -0.43
N PHE A 109 5.24 -19.36 -1.10
CA PHE A 109 4.34 -18.27 -1.46
C PHE A 109 3.15 -18.22 -0.51
N PHE A 110 2.71 -17.00 -0.17
CA PHE A 110 1.64 -16.76 0.80
C PHE A 110 0.64 -15.73 0.27
N GLU A 111 -0.62 -15.95 0.60
CA GLU A 111 -1.70 -14.97 0.55
C GLU A 111 -2.09 -14.56 1.97
N ASP A 112 -2.84 -13.49 2.12
CA ASP A 112 -3.24 -12.93 3.43
C ASP A 112 -2.05 -12.79 4.39
N ALA A 113 -0.93 -12.30 3.86
CA ALA A 113 0.35 -12.30 4.54
C ALA A 113 1.19 -11.07 4.23
N ALA A 114 2.22 -10.85 5.02
CA ALA A 114 3.29 -9.91 4.74
C ALA A 114 4.66 -10.54 4.97
N VAL A 115 5.64 -10.12 4.18
CA VAL A 115 7.05 -10.43 4.40
C VAL A 115 7.77 -9.17 4.88
N VAL A 116 8.65 -9.34 5.85
CA VAL A 116 9.35 -8.25 6.51
C VAL A 116 10.85 -8.51 6.52
N ALA A 117 11.63 -7.47 6.24
CA ALA A 117 13.06 -7.44 6.50
C ALA A 117 13.41 -6.20 7.34
N ILE A 118 14.21 -6.38 8.38
CA ILE A 118 14.72 -5.30 9.21
C ILE A 118 16.22 -5.21 9.01
N MET A 119 16.68 -4.02 8.64
CA MET A 119 18.07 -3.73 8.32
C MET A 119 18.63 -2.72 9.31
N LYS A 120 19.86 -2.96 9.80
CA LYS A 120 20.62 -1.99 10.59
C LYS A 120 21.25 -0.96 9.64
N ARG A 121 20.39 -0.17 9.01
CA ARG A 121 20.80 0.83 8.02
C ARG A 121 19.81 2.00 8.00
N LYS A 122 20.31 3.20 7.99
CA LYS A 122 19.51 4.40 7.75
C LYS A 122 19.08 4.45 6.29
N SER A 123 17.82 4.79 6.05
CA SER A 123 17.27 5.05 4.72
C SER A 123 16.70 6.45 4.61
N SER A 124 16.52 6.89 3.37
CA SER A 124 15.73 8.07 3.04
C SER A 124 14.57 7.64 2.17
N ILE A 125 13.38 8.13 2.49
CA ILE A 125 12.15 7.74 1.82
C ILE A 125 11.63 8.94 1.05
N GLY A 126 11.35 8.72 -0.25
CA GLY A 126 10.67 9.69 -1.10
C GLY A 126 9.39 9.08 -1.63
N VAL A 127 8.26 9.72 -1.38
CA VAL A 127 6.96 9.32 -1.90
C VAL A 127 6.33 10.49 -2.62
N LYS A 128 5.92 10.28 -3.87
CA LYS A 128 5.22 11.30 -4.64
C LYS A 128 4.27 10.62 -5.63
N HIS A 129 3.08 11.16 -5.76
CA HIS A 129 2.13 10.78 -6.80
C HIS A 129 2.21 11.74 -7.99
N GLY A 130 1.66 11.33 -9.12
CA GLY A 130 1.65 12.14 -10.36
C GLY A 130 0.31 12.82 -10.64
N TRP A 131 -0.69 12.72 -9.75
CA TRP A 131 -1.98 13.36 -9.94
C TRP A 131 -1.95 14.84 -9.58
N ASN A 132 -2.74 15.62 -10.30
CA ASN A 132 -3.02 17.00 -9.99
C ASN A 132 -4.45 17.11 -9.46
N LYS A 133 -4.63 17.97 -8.46
CA LYS A 133 -5.97 18.27 -7.92
C LYS A 133 -6.84 18.88 -8.99
N ILE A 134 -8.03 18.34 -9.17
CA ILE A 134 -9.03 18.84 -10.12
C ILE A 134 -10.14 19.63 -9.43
N ASP A 135 -10.48 19.31 -8.18
CA ASP A 135 -11.50 19.99 -7.38
C ASP A 135 -11.32 19.69 -5.88
N GLY A 136 -12.05 20.40 -5.04
CA GLY A 136 -12.02 20.28 -3.57
C GLY A 136 -11.35 21.47 -2.87
N PRO A 137 -11.18 21.41 -1.54
CA PRO A 137 -11.44 20.25 -0.67
C PRO A 137 -12.92 19.96 -0.48
N PHE A 138 -13.24 18.70 -0.22
CA PHE A 138 -14.57 18.22 0.12
C PHE A 138 -14.60 17.74 1.57
N ILE A 139 -15.76 17.85 2.22
CA ILE A 139 -15.96 17.33 3.57
C ILE A 139 -16.67 15.97 3.46
N ILE A 140 -16.05 14.92 3.99
CA ILE A 140 -16.70 13.62 4.16
C ILE A 140 -17.69 13.77 5.34
N THR A 141 -18.97 13.72 5.04
CA THR A 141 -20.03 13.91 6.06
C THR A 141 -20.59 12.60 6.58
N LYS A 142 -20.35 11.48 5.87
CA LYS A 142 -20.68 10.13 6.33
C LYS A 142 -19.78 9.10 5.70
N ALA A 143 -19.20 8.21 6.54
CA ALA A 143 -18.41 7.08 6.11
C ALA A 143 -18.62 5.89 7.05
N GLU A 144 -18.40 4.69 6.52
CA GLU A 144 -18.43 3.44 7.27
C GLU A 144 -17.30 2.53 6.77
N GLY A 145 -16.39 2.18 7.69
CA GLY A 145 -15.18 1.44 7.32
C GLY A 145 -14.36 2.19 6.27
N ASN A 146 -14.16 1.58 5.13
CA ASN A 146 -13.45 2.15 3.97
C ASN A 146 -14.40 2.68 2.87
N THR A 147 -15.67 2.87 3.20
CA THR A 147 -16.69 3.35 2.26
C THR A 147 -17.14 4.76 2.61
N ILE A 148 -16.97 5.69 1.69
CA ILE A 148 -17.52 7.04 1.78
C ILE A 148 -18.97 7.00 1.31
N GLN A 149 -19.92 7.32 2.20
CA GLN A 149 -21.35 7.33 1.88
C GLN A 149 -21.82 8.72 1.46
N GLU A 150 -21.34 9.79 2.11
CA GLU A 150 -21.73 11.17 1.80
C GLU A 150 -20.53 12.11 1.76
N ILE A 151 -20.56 13.02 0.81
CA ILE A 151 -19.65 14.16 0.65
C ILE A 151 -20.48 15.44 0.63
N ASN A 152 -20.19 16.39 1.51
CA ASN A 152 -20.94 17.65 1.62
C ASN A 152 -22.47 17.43 1.74
N TRP A 153 -22.89 16.43 2.56
CA TRP A 153 -24.30 16.02 2.79
C TRP A 153 -25.04 15.56 1.52
N LYS A 154 -24.31 15.11 0.51
CA LYS A 154 -24.87 14.51 -0.71
C LYS A 154 -24.31 13.11 -0.89
N PRO A 155 -25.01 12.20 -1.59
CA PRO A 155 -24.49 10.90 -1.93
C PRO A 155 -23.10 11.01 -2.57
N SER A 156 -22.13 10.28 -2.04
CA SER A 156 -20.71 10.43 -2.43
C SER A 156 -20.48 10.23 -3.93
N PHE A 157 -21.15 9.24 -4.51
CA PHE A 157 -21.00 8.95 -5.94
C PHE A 157 -21.57 10.06 -6.84
N GLU A 158 -22.65 10.71 -6.45
CA GLU A 158 -23.19 11.84 -7.22
C GLU A 158 -22.22 13.02 -7.27
N VAL A 159 -21.60 13.35 -6.12
CA VAL A 159 -20.57 14.40 -6.06
C VAL A 159 -19.37 14.03 -6.90
N TYR A 160 -18.85 12.82 -6.72
CA TYR A 160 -17.72 12.31 -7.49
C TYR A 160 -18.00 12.33 -8.99
N LYS A 161 -19.14 11.79 -9.39
CA LYS A 161 -19.58 11.77 -10.79
C LYS A 161 -19.64 13.17 -11.40
N ALA A 162 -20.25 14.12 -10.70
CA ALA A 162 -20.37 15.49 -11.21
C ALA A 162 -19.00 16.14 -11.46
N VAL A 163 -18.06 15.99 -10.52
CA VAL A 163 -16.70 16.53 -10.63
C VAL A 163 -15.95 15.89 -11.79
N VAL A 164 -15.92 14.56 -11.82
CA VAL A 164 -15.13 13.83 -12.83
C VAL A 164 -15.69 14.02 -14.24
N GLN A 165 -17.01 13.97 -14.40
CA GLN A 165 -17.65 14.24 -15.71
C GLN A 165 -17.42 15.68 -16.15
N GLY A 166 -17.56 16.64 -15.23
CA GLY A 166 -17.30 18.06 -15.52
C GLY A 166 -15.88 18.33 -15.97
N HIS A 167 -14.89 17.63 -15.38
CA HIS A 167 -13.48 17.79 -15.74
C HIS A 167 -13.09 17.01 -17.00
N SER A 168 -13.51 15.75 -17.12
CA SER A 168 -13.05 14.84 -18.18
C SER A 168 -13.91 14.84 -19.43
N GLY A 169 -15.14 15.33 -19.36
CA GLY A 169 -16.16 15.22 -20.42
C GLY A 169 -16.66 13.77 -20.66
N ARG A 170 -16.25 12.81 -19.83
CA ARG A 170 -16.60 11.38 -19.97
C ARG A 170 -17.79 11.06 -19.08
N GLU A 171 -18.77 10.34 -19.63
CA GLU A 171 -19.90 9.85 -18.86
C GLU A 171 -19.60 8.50 -18.23
N PHE A 172 -20.05 8.29 -16.98
CA PHE A 172 -19.96 7.00 -16.32
C PHE A 172 -21.05 6.06 -16.82
N THR A 173 -20.64 4.86 -17.18
CA THR A 173 -21.47 3.69 -17.47
C THR A 173 -21.01 2.52 -16.60
N ASN A 174 -21.79 1.44 -16.54
CA ASN A 174 -21.37 0.24 -15.79
C ASN A 174 -20.08 -0.36 -16.34
N ASP A 175 -19.85 -0.25 -17.65
CA ASP A 175 -18.72 -0.90 -18.32
C ASP A 175 -17.41 -0.08 -18.21
N ASN A 176 -17.49 1.24 -18.05
CA ASN A 176 -16.32 2.11 -18.05
C ASN A 176 -15.99 2.71 -16.66
N PHE A 177 -16.78 2.38 -15.64
CA PHE A 177 -16.60 2.94 -14.30
C PHE A 177 -15.15 2.83 -13.81
N PHE A 178 -14.60 1.63 -13.83
CA PHE A 178 -13.26 1.36 -13.31
C PHE A 178 -12.16 2.08 -14.13
N GLU A 179 -12.33 2.15 -15.44
CA GLU A 179 -11.39 2.84 -16.33
C GLU A 179 -11.31 4.34 -16.07
N ILE A 180 -12.44 4.95 -15.70
CA ILE A 180 -12.48 6.36 -15.34
C ILE A 180 -11.97 6.54 -13.91
N ALA A 181 -12.49 5.76 -12.96
CA ALA A 181 -12.21 5.91 -11.53
C ALA A 181 -10.72 5.78 -11.20
N LYS A 182 -10.00 4.86 -11.84
CA LYS A 182 -8.55 4.70 -11.63
C LYS A 182 -7.72 5.91 -12.05
N ALA A 183 -8.24 6.76 -12.95
CA ALA A 183 -7.56 7.98 -13.40
C ALA A 183 -7.87 9.19 -12.51
N PHE A 184 -8.90 9.10 -11.66
CA PHE A 184 -9.37 10.18 -10.79
C PHE A 184 -9.55 9.69 -9.34
N PRO A 185 -8.48 9.28 -8.67
CA PRO A 185 -8.56 8.82 -7.29
C PRO A 185 -8.90 9.99 -6.35
N PHE A 186 -9.44 9.66 -5.18
CA PHE A 186 -9.52 10.60 -4.07
C PHE A 186 -8.13 10.88 -3.50
N GLY A 187 -7.94 12.10 -3.00
CA GLY A 187 -6.80 12.46 -2.17
C GLY A 187 -7.26 12.88 -0.78
N ILE A 188 -6.43 12.66 0.20
CA ILE A 188 -6.61 13.17 1.57
C ILE A 188 -5.65 14.34 1.77
N ILE A 189 -6.16 15.44 2.34
CA ILE A 189 -5.33 16.55 2.82
C ILE A 189 -5.00 16.27 4.28
N LYS A 190 -3.72 16.13 4.58
CA LYS A 190 -3.21 15.93 5.94
C LYS A 190 -1.97 16.80 6.14
N ASP A 191 -1.95 17.60 7.20
CA ASP A 191 -0.82 18.47 7.56
C ASP A 191 -0.34 19.35 6.38
N ASP A 192 -1.27 19.95 5.64
CA ASP A 192 -1.05 20.74 4.42
C ASP A 192 -0.41 19.98 3.24
N ALA A 193 -0.29 18.66 3.34
CA ALA A 193 0.15 17.78 2.26
C ALA A 193 -1.03 16.99 1.68
N GLU A 194 -1.03 16.83 0.35
CA GLU A 194 -1.99 15.99 -0.35
C GLU A 194 -1.42 14.58 -0.51
N SER A 195 -2.20 13.58 -0.14
CA SER A 195 -1.88 12.17 -0.34
C SER A 195 -3.02 11.48 -1.08
N VAL A 196 -2.71 10.68 -2.09
CA VAL A 196 -3.71 9.87 -2.81
C VAL A 196 -4.08 8.65 -1.99
N VAL A 197 -5.37 8.29 -2.01
CA VAL A 197 -5.97 7.18 -1.28
C VAL A 197 -6.32 6.05 -2.22
#